data_ddc09c3ebbd2b6060270a3ee6e45896a
#
_entry.id   ddc09c3ebbd2b6060270a3ee6e45896a
#
_cell.length_a   1.000
_cell.length_b   1.000
_cell.length_c   1.000
_cell.angle_alpha   90.00
_cell.angle_beta   90.00
_cell.angle_gamma   90.00
#
_symmetry.space_group_name_H-M   'P 1'
#
loop_
_entity.id
_entity.type
_entity.pdbx_description
1 polymer ?
#
loop_
_entity_poly.entity_id
_entity_poly.type
_entity_poly.pdbx_seq_one_letter_code
_entity_poly.pdbx_strand_id
1 'polypeptide(L)'
;MGARFIGWGTAVPDRIVTNTELSETLPTSDEWIQERTGIKERRIGGTVTDLGAEAGSLALEDAGIEPSDIDFLVLATSAADRITPATAPMIAHKMGLSCPAMDVNAACSGFMYAVRTAQGLLETGNKRILVIGSEHLSRFVDWTDRNMAVLLADGAGAAVLEYDPTENDILSFVLGAEGADAELLKCEHNGYFWMDGKEIFRRAVRVVVDSAEKALTMAGITSDELSLIIPHQANIRIIQAACQRLNIEMDRAVVVIDRYGNTSSASIPLAFADARANDRVHKGDYALLTGFGAGMTWASAVIRWSK
;
A
#
# COMPACT_ATOMS: atom_id res chain seq x y z
N MET A 1 6.61 -0.10 -23.18
CA MET A 1 7.51 -1.06 -22.52
C MET A 1 6.69 -1.79 -21.47
N GLY A 2 6.66 -3.11 -21.58
CA GLY A 2 5.71 -3.91 -20.86
C GLY A 2 6.19 -4.31 -19.46
N ALA A 3 5.41 -4.01 -18.44
CA ALA A 3 5.55 -4.54 -17.10
C ALA A 3 4.26 -5.26 -16.72
N ARG A 4 4.36 -6.54 -16.38
CA ARG A 4 3.23 -7.38 -15.98
C ARG A 4 3.33 -7.73 -14.51
N PHE A 5 2.20 -7.79 -13.86
CA PHE A 5 2.10 -8.35 -12.52
C PHE A 5 1.85 -9.86 -12.62
N ILE A 6 2.81 -10.68 -12.22
CA ILE A 6 2.74 -12.14 -12.35
C ILE A 6 2.50 -12.87 -11.02
N GLY A 7 2.65 -12.23 -9.88
CA GLY A 7 2.40 -12.83 -8.57
C GLY A 7 2.12 -11.80 -7.48
N TRP A 8 1.32 -12.19 -6.48
CA TRP A 8 0.96 -11.39 -5.31
C TRP A 8 1.00 -12.22 -4.05
N GLY A 9 1.44 -11.64 -2.95
CA GLY A 9 1.46 -12.28 -1.64
C GLY A 9 1.21 -11.28 -0.53
N THR A 10 0.70 -11.75 0.60
CA THR A 10 0.38 -10.92 1.76
C THR A 10 0.75 -11.60 3.05
N ALA A 11 1.14 -10.81 4.05
CA ALA A 11 1.37 -11.28 5.41
C ALA A 11 0.84 -10.26 6.41
N VAL A 12 0.14 -10.74 7.43
CA VAL A 12 -0.37 -9.92 8.52
C VAL A 12 -0.10 -10.62 9.85
N PRO A 13 0.17 -9.89 10.94
CA PRO A 13 0.36 -10.49 12.27
C PRO A 13 -0.85 -11.29 12.73
N ASP A 14 -0.62 -12.34 13.52
CA ASP A 14 -1.68 -13.17 14.11
C ASP A 14 -2.49 -12.40 15.16
N ARG A 15 -1.85 -11.48 15.90
CA ARG A 15 -2.51 -10.71 16.96
C ARG A 15 -3.52 -9.74 16.38
N ILE A 16 -4.78 -9.96 16.72
CA ILE A 16 -5.88 -9.04 16.45
C ILE A 16 -6.06 -8.14 17.66
N VAL A 17 -6.17 -6.83 17.43
CA VAL A 17 -6.56 -5.83 18.43
C VAL A 17 -7.89 -5.25 17.99
N THR A 18 -8.93 -5.51 18.79
CA THR A 18 -10.29 -5.04 18.52
C THR A 18 -10.52 -3.61 19.04
N ASN A 19 -11.57 -2.96 18.56
CA ASN A 19 -11.98 -1.66 19.10
C ASN A 19 -12.40 -1.75 20.57
N THR A 20 -12.99 -2.88 20.97
CA THR A 20 -13.36 -3.15 22.38
C THR A 20 -12.12 -3.15 23.26
N GLU A 21 -11.05 -3.86 22.87
CA GLU A 21 -9.78 -3.88 23.60
C GLU A 21 -9.20 -2.46 23.76
N LEU A 22 -9.23 -1.64 22.70
CA LEU A 22 -8.76 -0.25 22.78
C LEU A 22 -9.62 0.61 23.71
N SER A 23 -10.93 0.34 23.79
CA SER A 23 -11.85 1.08 24.65
C SER A 23 -11.61 0.84 26.14
N GLU A 24 -10.88 -0.22 26.51
CA GLU A 24 -10.50 -0.49 27.91
C GLU A 24 -9.46 0.51 28.43
N THR A 25 -8.64 1.08 27.54
CA THR A 25 -7.51 1.96 27.89
C THR A 25 -7.62 3.37 27.35
N LEU A 26 -8.43 3.58 26.31
CA LEU A 26 -8.62 4.87 25.64
C LEU A 26 -10.04 5.40 25.83
N PRO A 27 -10.25 6.73 25.90
CA PRO A 27 -11.58 7.35 25.97
C PRO A 27 -12.28 7.29 24.60
N THR A 28 -12.71 6.09 24.17
CA THR A 28 -13.34 5.81 22.88
C THR A 28 -14.37 4.68 22.99
N SER A 29 -15.05 4.35 21.91
CA SER A 29 -15.93 3.17 21.79
C SER A 29 -15.78 2.54 20.41
N ASP A 30 -16.25 1.29 20.26
CA ASP A 30 -16.27 0.59 18.98
C ASP A 30 -17.05 1.38 17.93
N GLU A 31 -18.23 1.89 18.28
CA GLU A 31 -19.10 2.67 17.40
C GLU A 31 -18.38 3.95 16.93
N TRP A 32 -17.73 4.67 17.86
CA TRP A 32 -16.99 5.88 17.53
C TRP A 32 -15.85 5.62 16.54
N ILE A 33 -15.09 4.54 16.76
CA ILE A 33 -13.97 4.16 15.87
C ILE A 33 -14.50 3.78 14.50
N GLN A 34 -15.52 2.93 14.42
CA GLN A 34 -16.11 2.50 13.15
C GLN A 34 -16.70 3.69 12.37
N GLU A 35 -17.48 4.56 13.02
CA GLU A 35 -18.05 5.74 12.37
C GLU A 35 -16.98 6.68 11.79
N ARG A 36 -15.87 6.84 12.50
CA ARG A 36 -14.82 7.79 12.13
C ARG A 36 -13.81 7.24 11.14
N THR A 37 -13.55 5.94 11.15
CA THR A 37 -12.43 5.33 10.44
C THR A 37 -12.84 4.18 9.53
N GLY A 38 -13.94 3.49 9.82
CA GLY A 38 -14.33 2.22 9.21
C GLY A 38 -13.64 1.00 9.81
N ILE A 39 -12.74 1.18 10.77
CA ILE A 39 -11.91 0.10 11.34
C ILE A 39 -12.71 -0.62 12.43
N LYS A 40 -12.77 -1.95 12.37
CA LYS A 40 -13.33 -2.83 13.40
C LYS A 40 -12.22 -3.48 14.22
N GLU A 41 -11.15 -3.86 13.53
CA GLU A 41 -9.97 -4.48 14.12
C GLU A 41 -8.71 -4.12 13.35
N ARG A 42 -7.55 -4.35 13.94
CA ARG A 42 -6.23 -4.19 13.31
C ARG A 42 -5.32 -5.32 13.72
N ARG A 43 -4.32 -5.57 12.87
CA ARG A 43 -3.28 -6.56 13.13
C ARG A 43 -2.04 -5.86 13.65
N ILE A 44 -1.41 -6.39 14.70
CA ILE A 44 -0.29 -5.76 15.38
C ILE A 44 0.79 -6.79 15.72
N GLY A 45 2.05 -6.48 15.36
CA GLY A 45 3.23 -7.29 15.67
C GLY A 45 4.08 -7.62 14.44
N GLY A 46 5.01 -8.52 14.65
CA GLY A 46 6.01 -8.88 13.64
C GLY A 46 7.13 -7.85 13.50
N THR A 47 7.92 -7.98 12.45
CA THR A 47 8.92 -7.00 12.01
C THR A 47 8.71 -6.74 10.52
N VAL A 48 9.25 -5.62 10.00
CA VAL A 48 9.20 -5.33 8.55
C VAL A 48 9.89 -6.44 7.77
N THR A 49 11.00 -6.99 8.31
CA THR A 49 11.73 -8.10 7.70
C THR A 49 10.90 -9.37 7.64
N ASP A 50 10.25 -9.76 8.75
CA ASP A 50 9.53 -11.04 8.81
C ASP A 50 8.27 -11.01 7.92
N LEU A 51 7.45 -9.98 8.07
CA LEU A 51 6.23 -9.81 7.29
C LEU A 51 6.55 -9.64 5.79
N GLY A 52 7.57 -8.83 5.47
CA GLY A 52 8.00 -8.62 4.09
C GLY A 52 8.52 -9.90 3.43
N ALA A 53 9.29 -10.72 4.16
CA ALA A 53 9.80 -11.99 3.64
C ALA A 53 8.67 -13.01 3.41
N GLU A 54 7.70 -13.08 4.32
CA GLU A 54 6.53 -13.95 4.17
C GLU A 54 5.67 -13.53 2.97
N ALA A 55 5.31 -12.25 2.87
CA ALA A 55 4.55 -11.73 1.74
C ALA A 55 5.29 -11.92 0.41
N GLY A 56 6.60 -11.67 0.39
CA GLY A 56 7.44 -11.88 -0.77
C GLY A 56 7.48 -13.35 -1.21
N SER A 57 7.65 -14.29 -0.28
CA SER A 57 7.67 -15.74 -0.57
C SER A 57 6.33 -16.20 -1.16
N LEU A 58 5.21 -15.75 -0.61
CA LEU A 58 3.88 -16.04 -1.16
C LEU A 58 3.67 -15.44 -2.56
N ALA A 59 4.27 -14.26 -2.84
CA ALA A 59 4.22 -13.65 -4.17
C ALA A 59 5.02 -14.46 -5.20
N LEU A 60 6.17 -15.05 -4.83
CA LEU A 60 6.94 -15.95 -5.70
C LEU A 60 6.15 -17.24 -5.94
N GLU A 61 5.53 -17.82 -4.92
CA GLU A 61 4.68 -19.00 -5.04
C GLU A 61 3.50 -18.76 -6.00
N ASP A 62 2.77 -17.64 -5.86
CA ASP A 62 1.67 -17.26 -6.77
C ASP A 62 2.16 -17.01 -8.21
N ALA A 63 3.40 -16.53 -8.37
CA ALA A 63 4.03 -16.37 -9.67
C ALA A 63 4.53 -17.70 -10.27
N GLY A 64 4.72 -18.75 -9.46
CA GLY A 64 5.29 -20.02 -9.89
C GLY A 64 6.78 -19.92 -10.23
N ILE A 65 7.55 -19.11 -9.50
CA ILE A 65 8.98 -18.86 -9.75
C ILE A 65 9.81 -19.08 -8.48
N GLU A 66 11.11 -19.31 -8.68
CA GLU A 66 12.06 -19.54 -7.61
C GLU A 66 12.74 -18.22 -7.15
N PRO A 67 13.28 -18.15 -5.92
CA PRO A 67 14.03 -16.98 -5.45
C PRO A 67 15.18 -16.57 -6.37
N SER A 68 15.82 -17.51 -7.05
CA SER A 68 16.90 -17.25 -8.02
C SER A 68 16.46 -16.53 -9.28
N ASP A 69 15.16 -16.47 -9.55
CA ASP A 69 14.59 -15.80 -10.73
C ASP A 69 14.41 -14.31 -10.55
N ILE A 70 14.60 -13.77 -9.34
CA ILE A 70 14.45 -12.36 -9.02
C ILE A 70 15.78 -11.64 -9.24
N ASP A 71 15.73 -10.61 -10.09
CA ASP A 71 16.90 -9.77 -10.43
C ASP A 71 17.06 -8.57 -9.47
N PHE A 72 16.00 -8.14 -8.81
CA PHE A 72 16.02 -6.99 -7.89
C PHE A 72 14.88 -7.05 -6.89
N LEU A 73 15.11 -6.55 -5.64
CA LEU A 73 14.07 -6.36 -4.63
C LEU A 73 13.95 -4.87 -4.29
N VAL A 74 12.73 -4.33 -4.37
CA VAL A 74 12.40 -2.97 -3.93
C VAL A 74 11.40 -3.05 -2.78
N LEU A 75 11.81 -2.61 -1.60
CA LEU A 75 10.97 -2.53 -0.41
C LEU A 75 10.45 -1.11 -0.22
N ALA A 76 9.15 -0.95 -0.09
CA ALA A 76 8.53 0.27 0.40
C ALA A 76 8.27 0.14 1.90
N THR A 77 8.84 1.02 2.70
CA THR A 77 8.59 1.09 4.14
C THR A 77 8.88 2.49 4.69
N SER A 78 8.07 2.91 5.66
CA SER A 78 8.31 4.07 6.52
C SER A 78 8.74 3.65 7.93
N ALA A 79 8.79 2.35 8.18
CA ALA A 79 9.03 1.75 9.48
C ALA A 79 10.22 0.75 9.45
N ALA A 80 11.27 1.05 8.67
CA ALA A 80 12.44 0.19 8.53
C ALA A 80 12.93 -0.35 9.88
N ASP A 81 13.30 -1.64 9.96
CA ASP A 81 13.69 -2.27 11.24
C ASP A 81 14.92 -1.61 11.88
N ARG A 82 15.76 -0.96 11.05
CA ARG A 82 16.97 -0.24 11.47
C ARG A 82 17.15 1.00 10.60
N ILE A 83 17.89 1.98 11.12
CA ILE A 83 18.37 3.10 10.32
C ILE A 83 19.39 2.61 9.28
N THR A 84 20.26 1.67 9.67
CA THR A 84 21.23 0.99 8.81
C THR A 84 21.57 -0.39 9.38
N PRO A 85 21.73 -1.43 8.56
CA PRO A 85 21.52 -1.45 7.10
C PRO A 85 20.05 -1.25 6.72
N ALA A 86 19.79 -1.03 5.42
CA ALA A 86 18.46 -1.05 4.85
C ALA A 86 17.77 -2.40 5.11
N THR A 87 16.44 -2.43 5.16
CA THR A 87 15.68 -3.64 5.51
C THR A 87 15.56 -4.60 4.31
N ALA A 88 15.52 -4.09 3.07
CA ALA A 88 15.40 -4.92 1.88
C ALA A 88 16.49 -6.00 1.75
N PRO A 89 17.80 -5.73 1.99
CA PRO A 89 18.82 -6.78 2.02
C PRO A 89 18.59 -7.86 3.10
N MET A 90 17.97 -7.50 4.23
CA MET A 90 17.64 -8.45 5.29
C MET A 90 16.51 -9.38 4.85
N ILE A 91 15.48 -8.83 4.18
CA ILE A 91 14.41 -9.61 3.54
C ILE A 91 14.99 -10.53 2.46
N ALA A 92 15.83 -10.01 1.56
CA ALA A 92 16.48 -10.78 0.51
C ALA A 92 17.23 -12.00 1.08
N HIS A 93 18.04 -11.78 2.13
CA HIS A 93 18.75 -12.87 2.82
C HIS A 93 17.79 -13.92 3.39
N LYS A 94 16.72 -13.48 4.07
CA LYS A 94 15.73 -14.38 4.68
C LYS A 94 14.98 -15.23 3.66
N MET A 95 14.72 -14.68 2.48
CA MET A 95 14.07 -15.35 1.35
C MET A 95 15.04 -16.18 0.49
N GLY A 96 16.35 -16.13 0.74
CA GLY A 96 17.34 -16.78 -0.11
C GLY A 96 17.55 -16.11 -1.48
N LEU A 97 17.19 -14.84 -1.63
CA LEU A 97 17.45 -14.05 -2.83
C LEU A 97 18.94 -13.68 -2.90
N SER A 98 19.51 -13.71 -4.11
CA SER A 98 20.90 -13.30 -4.38
C SER A 98 20.97 -12.07 -5.29
N CYS A 99 20.00 -11.17 -5.19
CA CYS A 99 19.87 -9.99 -6.02
C CYS A 99 20.15 -8.69 -5.24
N PRO A 100 20.45 -7.57 -5.92
CA PRO A 100 20.43 -6.25 -5.31
C PRO A 100 19.09 -5.92 -4.66
N ALA A 101 19.13 -5.16 -3.56
CA ALA A 101 17.93 -4.80 -2.81
C ALA A 101 18.05 -3.40 -2.22
N MET A 102 16.95 -2.63 -2.20
CA MET A 102 16.90 -1.29 -1.62
C MET A 102 15.55 -0.98 -0.99
N ASP A 103 15.58 -0.05 -0.01
CA ASP A 103 14.39 0.54 0.59
C ASP A 103 14.01 1.83 -0.15
N VAL A 104 12.71 2.07 -0.30
CA VAL A 104 12.10 3.32 -0.79
C VAL A 104 11.14 3.82 0.28
N ASN A 105 11.24 5.10 0.64
CA ASN A 105 10.31 5.73 1.56
C ASN A 105 9.54 6.86 0.87
N ALA A 106 8.25 6.65 0.67
CA ALA A 106 7.27 7.66 0.28
C ALA A 106 5.99 7.50 1.12
N ALA A 107 6.18 7.13 2.39
CA ALA A 107 5.13 6.85 3.35
C ALA A 107 4.05 5.91 2.78
N CYS A 108 2.76 6.21 3.02
CA CYS A 108 1.67 5.32 2.59
C CYS A 108 1.52 5.17 1.07
N SER A 109 2.08 6.08 0.25
CA SER A 109 2.16 5.90 -1.21
C SER A 109 3.38 5.08 -1.65
N GLY A 110 4.21 4.63 -0.71
CA GLY A 110 5.50 4.00 -0.94
C GLY A 110 5.45 2.78 -1.86
N PHE A 111 4.43 1.91 -1.71
CA PHE A 111 4.28 0.75 -2.62
C PHE A 111 4.17 1.19 -4.09
N MET A 112 3.39 2.23 -4.37
CA MET A 112 3.25 2.74 -5.73
C MET A 112 4.55 3.35 -6.26
N TYR A 113 5.31 4.06 -5.39
CA TYR A 113 6.65 4.54 -5.76
C TYR A 113 7.61 3.39 -6.04
N ALA A 114 7.56 2.31 -5.24
CA ALA A 114 8.36 1.11 -5.47
C ALA A 114 7.97 0.39 -6.77
N VAL A 115 6.66 0.29 -7.11
CA VAL A 115 6.19 -0.25 -8.39
C VAL A 115 6.73 0.59 -9.57
N ARG A 116 6.68 1.92 -9.47
CA ARG A 116 7.22 2.78 -10.53
C ARG A 116 8.74 2.67 -10.66
N THR A 117 9.44 2.54 -9.53
CA THR A 117 10.89 2.28 -9.52
C THR A 117 11.20 0.94 -10.20
N ALA A 118 10.46 -0.12 -9.85
CA ALA A 118 10.60 -1.44 -10.45
C ALA A 118 10.36 -1.39 -11.97
N GLN A 119 9.32 -0.68 -12.42
CA GLN A 119 9.06 -0.50 -13.85
C GLN A 119 10.26 0.12 -14.57
N GLY A 120 10.89 1.16 -13.98
CA GLY A 120 12.11 1.75 -14.54
C GLY A 120 13.30 0.79 -14.54
N LEU A 121 13.45 -0.05 -13.50
CA LEU A 121 14.51 -1.06 -13.44
C LEU A 121 14.33 -2.17 -14.50
N LEU A 122 13.08 -2.57 -14.80
CA LEU A 122 12.80 -3.51 -15.90
C LEU A 122 13.31 -2.96 -17.25
N GLU A 123 13.21 -1.66 -17.47
CA GLU A 123 13.71 -0.99 -18.68
C GLU A 123 15.24 -1.03 -18.83
N THR A 124 15.97 -1.26 -17.73
CA THR A 124 17.45 -1.35 -17.72
C THR A 124 18.00 -2.77 -17.85
N GLY A 125 17.15 -3.75 -18.16
CA GLY A 125 17.55 -5.12 -18.47
C GLY A 125 17.25 -6.14 -17.39
N ASN A 126 16.67 -5.74 -16.26
CA ASN A 126 16.13 -6.69 -15.28
C ASN A 126 14.90 -7.37 -15.90
N LYS A 127 14.68 -8.65 -15.60
CA LYS A 127 13.54 -9.41 -16.10
C LYS A 127 12.41 -9.50 -15.06
N ARG A 128 12.75 -9.70 -13.79
CA ARG A 128 11.78 -9.87 -12.70
C ARG A 128 12.20 -9.10 -11.48
N ILE A 129 11.28 -8.33 -10.93
CA ILE A 129 11.50 -7.53 -9.75
C ILE A 129 10.44 -7.83 -8.71
N LEU A 130 10.87 -8.13 -7.50
CA LEU A 130 9.99 -8.26 -6.35
C LEU A 130 9.81 -6.89 -5.72
N VAL A 131 8.56 -6.46 -5.62
CA VAL A 131 8.15 -5.22 -4.93
C VAL A 131 7.39 -5.58 -3.67
N ILE A 132 7.81 -5.05 -2.54
CA ILE A 132 7.19 -5.31 -1.23
C ILE A 132 6.80 -3.98 -0.59
N GLY A 133 5.59 -3.88 -0.05
CA GLY A 133 5.21 -2.88 0.94
C GLY A 133 5.10 -3.58 2.30
N SER A 134 5.91 -3.21 3.28
CA SER A 134 5.90 -3.85 4.59
C SER A 134 6.08 -2.82 5.70
N GLU A 135 5.23 -2.89 6.72
CA GLU A 135 5.19 -1.90 7.79
C GLU A 135 5.02 -2.54 9.17
N HIS A 136 5.73 -1.98 10.15
CA HIS A 136 5.56 -2.22 11.57
C HIS A 136 5.34 -0.88 12.27
N LEU A 137 4.17 -0.27 12.00
CA LEU A 137 3.84 1.08 12.46
C LEU A 137 3.47 1.13 13.93
N SER A 138 2.95 0.03 14.47
CA SER A 138 2.47 -0.05 15.87
C SER A 138 3.56 0.30 16.89
N ARG A 139 4.83 0.11 16.56
CA ARG A 139 5.97 0.49 17.42
C ARG A 139 6.20 2.01 17.53
N PHE A 140 5.61 2.78 16.62
CA PHE A 140 5.68 4.24 16.60
C PHE A 140 4.34 4.89 16.98
N VAL A 141 3.43 4.13 17.59
CA VAL A 141 2.15 4.61 18.10
C VAL A 141 2.29 4.98 19.56
N ASP A 142 1.90 6.20 19.90
CA ASP A 142 1.57 6.52 21.30
C ASP A 142 0.20 5.93 21.63
N TRP A 143 0.20 4.82 22.36
CA TRP A 143 -1.02 4.09 22.72
C TRP A 143 -1.91 4.85 23.70
N THR A 144 -1.52 6.06 24.12
CA THR A 144 -2.33 6.99 24.91
C THR A 144 -3.00 8.07 24.04
N ASP A 145 -2.54 8.25 22.78
CA ASP A 145 -3.18 9.13 21.81
C ASP A 145 -4.26 8.38 21.04
N ARG A 146 -5.51 8.63 21.40
CA ARG A 146 -6.67 8.04 20.72
C ARG A 146 -6.68 8.28 19.19
N ASN A 147 -6.14 9.41 18.71
CA ASN A 147 -6.24 9.76 17.29
C ASN A 147 -5.36 8.86 16.42
N MET A 148 -4.21 8.43 16.96
CA MET A 148 -3.29 7.55 16.22
C MET A 148 -3.48 6.07 16.55
N ALA A 149 -3.73 5.74 17.82
CA ALA A 149 -3.85 4.35 18.29
C ALA A 149 -5.01 3.57 17.63
N VAL A 150 -6.08 4.26 17.22
CA VAL A 150 -7.22 3.62 16.55
C VAL A 150 -7.00 3.38 15.05
N LEU A 151 -5.95 3.97 14.45
CA LEU A 151 -5.74 3.96 13.00
C LEU A 151 -4.71 2.94 12.54
N LEU A 152 -3.49 3.03 13.09
CA LEU A 152 -2.31 2.37 12.53
C LEU A 152 -2.28 0.87 12.82
N ALA A 153 -1.74 0.12 11.89
CA ALA A 153 -1.63 -1.33 11.93
C ALA A 153 -0.37 -1.81 11.21
N ASP A 154 -0.06 -3.09 11.37
CA ASP A 154 1.10 -3.75 10.80
C ASP A 154 0.67 -4.74 9.71
N GLY A 155 1.53 -4.94 8.72
CA GLY A 155 1.27 -5.86 7.64
C GLY A 155 2.23 -5.68 6.47
N ALA A 156 2.18 -6.63 5.56
CA ALA A 156 2.94 -6.59 4.31
C ALA A 156 2.10 -7.10 3.14
N GLY A 157 2.42 -6.57 1.97
CA GLY A 157 1.95 -7.11 0.71
C GLY A 157 3.03 -6.97 -0.36
N ALA A 158 3.08 -7.91 -1.28
CA ALA A 158 4.11 -8.00 -2.29
C ALA A 158 3.53 -8.27 -3.67
N ALA A 159 4.26 -7.84 -4.70
CA ALA A 159 3.97 -8.17 -6.09
C ALA A 159 5.27 -8.51 -6.84
N VAL A 160 5.19 -9.46 -7.77
CA VAL A 160 6.26 -9.71 -8.73
C VAL A 160 5.91 -9.02 -10.04
N LEU A 161 6.81 -8.15 -10.51
CA LEU A 161 6.73 -7.54 -11.83
C LEU A 161 7.69 -8.27 -12.77
N GLU A 162 7.19 -8.60 -13.97
CA GLU A 162 7.98 -9.21 -15.03
C GLU A 162 7.99 -8.29 -16.27
N TYR A 163 9.15 -8.20 -16.91
CA TYR A 163 9.28 -7.54 -18.22
C TYR A 163 8.61 -8.39 -19.30
N ASP A 164 7.70 -7.79 -20.05
CA ASP A 164 7.10 -8.40 -21.24
C ASP A 164 7.13 -7.38 -22.39
N PRO A 165 7.76 -7.71 -23.53
CA PRO A 165 7.84 -6.78 -24.67
C PRO A 165 6.52 -6.57 -25.40
N THR A 166 5.52 -7.43 -25.16
CA THR A 166 4.25 -7.47 -25.91
C THR A 166 3.04 -7.05 -25.09
N GLU A 167 3.09 -7.23 -23.76
CA GLU A 167 2.01 -6.90 -22.84
C GLU A 167 2.47 -5.91 -21.79
N ASN A 168 1.58 -5.01 -21.39
CA ASN A 168 1.83 -4.03 -20.33
C ASN A 168 0.57 -3.87 -19.47
N ASP A 169 0.68 -4.23 -18.22
CA ASP A 169 -0.42 -4.04 -17.26
C ASP A 169 -0.54 -2.58 -16.81
N ILE A 170 0.55 -1.82 -16.80
CA ILE A 170 0.58 -0.45 -16.27
C ILE A 170 0.33 0.53 -17.41
N LEU A 171 -0.91 1.00 -17.55
CA LEU A 171 -1.32 1.91 -18.63
C LEU A 171 -0.92 3.35 -18.40
N SER A 172 -0.97 3.78 -17.14
CA SER A 172 -0.58 5.14 -16.74
C SER A 172 -0.05 5.16 -15.31
N PHE A 173 0.76 6.20 -15.02
CA PHE A 173 1.32 6.40 -13.69
C PHE A 173 1.51 7.88 -13.38
N VAL A 174 0.97 8.34 -12.26
CA VAL A 174 1.10 9.71 -11.75
C VAL A 174 1.74 9.63 -10.36
N LEU A 175 2.82 10.36 -10.18
CA LEU A 175 3.48 10.56 -8.88
C LEU A 175 3.53 12.04 -8.57
N GLY A 176 3.54 12.39 -7.29
CA GLY A 176 3.75 13.76 -6.86
C GLY A 176 4.08 13.88 -5.38
N ALA A 177 4.68 15.00 -5.02
CA ALA A 177 5.02 15.33 -3.65
C ALA A 177 4.86 16.86 -3.39
N GLU A 178 4.50 17.21 -2.15
CA GLU A 178 4.40 18.58 -1.66
C GLU A 178 5.05 18.67 -0.27
N GLY A 179 6.31 19.10 -0.24
CA GLY A 179 7.10 19.17 0.99
C GLY A 179 6.64 20.24 1.98
N ALA A 180 5.87 21.24 1.54
CA ALA A 180 5.29 22.25 2.45
C ALA A 180 4.29 21.64 3.45
N ASP A 181 3.78 20.43 3.19
CA ASP A 181 2.83 19.73 4.03
C ASP A 181 3.47 18.75 5.02
N ALA A 182 4.82 18.70 5.11
CA ALA A 182 5.55 17.73 5.92
C ALA A 182 5.17 17.75 7.41
N GLU A 183 4.82 18.91 7.95
CA GLU A 183 4.42 19.07 9.35
C GLU A 183 3.01 18.54 9.67
N LEU A 184 2.20 18.19 8.68
CA LEU A 184 0.81 17.77 8.89
C LEU A 184 0.69 16.30 9.31
N LEU A 185 1.65 15.46 8.95
CA LEU A 185 1.74 14.05 9.36
C LEU A 185 3.21 13.67 9.40
N LYS A 186 3.71 13.38 10.57
CA LYS A 186 5.13 13.09 10.80
C LYS A 186 5.36 12.10 11.93
N CYS A 187 6.56 11.50 11.91
CA CYS A 187 7.13 10.73 13.00
C CYS A 187 8.62 11.07 13.08
N GLU A 188 9.04 11.66 14.19
CA GLU A 188 10.46 11.99 14.43
C GLU A 188 11.26 10.75 14.79
N HIS A 189 12.59 10.80 14.60
CA HIS A 189 13.48 9.76 15.11
C HIS A 189 13.25 9.60 16.62
N ASN A 190 12.97 8.46 17.12
CA ASN A 190 12.63 8.17 18.53
C ASN A 190 11.32 8.82 19.04
N GLY A 191 10.46 9.24 18.12
CA GLY A 191 9.14 9.79 18.42
C GLY A 191 7.99 8.87 18.05
N TYR A 192 6.78 9.40 18.19
CA TYR A 192 5.55 8.77 17.76
C TYR A 192 4.95 9.51 16.58
N PHE A 193 4.08 8.85 15.84
CA PHE A 193 3.29 9.50 14.80
C PHE A 193 2.39 10.57 15.38
N TRP A 194 2.41 11.72 14.71
CA TRP A 194 1.49 12.84 14.98
C TRP A 194 0.83 13.30 13.68
N MET A 195 -0.44 13.71 13.74
CA MET A 195 -1.21 14.09 12.56
C MET A 195 -2.21 15.21 12.87
N ASP A 196 -2.26 16.24 12.02
CA ASP A 196 -3.43 17.11 11.88
C ASP A 196 -4.48 16.40 10.98
N GLY A 197 -5.34 15.62 11.61
CA GLY A 197 -6.30 14.78 10.89
C GLY A 197 -7.28 15.56 10.00
N LYS A 198 -7.62 16.82 10.36
CA LYS A 198 -8.55 17.64 9.57
C LYS A 198 -7.89 18.13 8.27
N GLU A 199 -6.68 18.66 8.38
CA GLU A 199 -5.94 19.13 7.20
C GLU A 199 -5.51 17.96 6.31
N ILE A 200 -5.06 16.84 6.87
CA ILE A 200 -4.75 15.64 6.12
C ILE A 200 -5.96 15.14 5.34
N PHE A 201 -7.15 15.03 5.97
CA PHE A 201 -8.37 14.64 5.26
C PHE A 201 -8.65 15.50 4.03
N ARG A 202 -8.61 16.82 4.21
CA ARG A 202 -8.90 17.78 3.13
C ARG A 202 -7.92 17.66 1.96
N ARG A 203 -6.63 17.52 2.26
CA ARG A 203 -5.57 17.43 1.26
C ARG A 203 -5.55 16.06 0.59
N ALA A 204 -5.73 14.99 1.36
CA ALA A 204 -5.78 13.63 0.87
C ALA A 204 -6.85 13.44 -0.21
N VAL A 205 -8.09 13.86 0.07
CA VAL A 205 -9.18 13.76 -0.91
C VAL A 205 -8.84 14.52 -2.19
N ARG A 206 -8.26 15.74 -2.07
CA ARG A 206 -7.87 16.55 -3.23
C ARG A 206 -6.80 15.82 -4.07
N VAL A 207 -5.66 15.44 -3.47
CA VAL A 207 -4.54 14.88 -4.25
C VAL A 207 -4.86 13.51 -4.82
N VAL A 208 -5.69 12.71 -4.14
CA VAL A 208 -6.18 11.43 -4.65
C VAL A 208 -7.05 11.65 -5.88
N VAL A 209 -8.03 12.56 -5.82
CA VAL A 209 -8.91 12.85 -6.96
C VAL A 209 -8.11 13.43 -8.13
N ASP A 210 -7.33 14.49 -7.90
CA ASP A 210 -6.55 15.15 -8.95
C ASP A 210 -5.58 14.17 -9.65
N SER A 211 -4.92 13.30 -8.89
CA SER A 211 -3.98 12.32 -9.47
C SER A 211 -4.71 11.16 -10.16
N ALA A 212 -5.86 10.73 -9.66
CA ALA A 212 -6.68 9.70 -10.27
C ALA A 212 -7.25 10.16 -11.63
N GLU A 213 -7.84 11.36 -11.69
CA GLU A 213 -8.35 11.94 -12.94
C GLU A 213 -7.23 12.07 -13.99
N LYS A 214 -6.04 12.51 -13.56
CA LYS A 214 -4.88 12.59 -14.43
C LYS A 214 -4.44 11.20 -14.91
N ALA A 215 -4.42 10.18 -14.05
CA ALA A 215 -4.06 8.82 -14.42
C ALA A 215 -5.07 8.23 -15.41
N LEU A 216 -6.37 8.42 -15.21
CA LEU A 216 -7.43 8.00 -16.12
C LEU A 216 -7.27 8.67 -17.50
N THR A 217 -7.07 10.00 -17.51
CA THR A 217 -6.82 10.76 -18.77
C THR A 217 -5.60 10.22 -19.53
N MET A 218 -4.49 9.95 -18.84
CA MET A 218 -3.28 9.40 -19.43
C MET A 218 -3.47 7.98 -19.97
N ALA A 219 -4.32 7.18 -19.33
CA ALA A 219 -4.68 5.83 -19.76
C ALA A 219 -5.67 5.84 -20.94
N GLY A 220 -6.34 6.96 -21.18
CA GLY A 220 -7.37 7.08 -22.22
C GLY A 220 -8.67 6.38 -21.87
N ILE A 221 -8.97 6.21 -20.57
CA ILE A 221 -10.21 5.58 -20.07
C ILE A 221 -10.97 6.53 -19.13
N THR A 222 -12.25 6.24 -18.95
CA THR A 222 -13.14 6.95 -18.04
C THR A 222 -13.32 6.20 -16.73
N SER A 223 -13.88 6.85 -15.70
CA SER A 223 -14.23 6.18 -14.43
C SER A 223 -15.27 5.08 -14.61
N ASP A 224 -16.14 5.17 -15.61
CA ASP A 224 -17.17 4.17 -15.88
C ASP A 224 -16.59 2.85 -16.40
N GLU A 225 -15.44 2.90 -17.07
CA GLU A 225 -14.73 1.72 -17.60
C GLU A 225 -13.89 0.98 -16.54
N LEU A 226 -13.68 1.60 -15.36
CA LEU A 226 -13.00 0.92 -14.27
C LEU A 226 -13.86 -0.22 -13.72
N SER A 227 -13.30 -1.41 -13.57
CA SER A 227 -13.90 -2.49 -12.79
C SER A 227 -13.75 -2.22 -11.31
N LEU A 228 -12.58 -1.77 -10.86
CA LEU A 228 -12.29 -1.51 -9.45
C LEU A 228 -11.46 -0.24 -9.23
N ILE A 229 -11.66 0.36 -8.07
CA ILE A 229 -10.69 1.27 -7.45
C ILE A 229 -10.09 0.60 -6.20
N ILE A 230 -8.76 0.63 -6.08
CA ILE A 230 -7.97 0.06 -4.98
C ILE A 230 -7.23 1.20 -4.28
N PRO A 231 -7.90 1.89 -3.35
CA PRO A 231 -7.32 3.02 -2.66
C PRO A 231 -6.44 2.57 -1.49
N HIS A 232 -5.49 3.40 -1.11
CA HIS A 232 -4.85 3.33 0.19
C HIS A 232 -5.89 3.31 1.32
N GLN A 233 -5.75 2.39 2.26
CA GLN A 233 -6.70 2.15 3.35
C GLN A 233 -6.40 3.05 4.56
N ALA A 234 -6.46 4.38 4.37
CA ALA A 234 -6.19 5.34 5.44
C ALA A 234 -7.41 5.54 6.35
N ASN A 235 -8.59 5.69 5.74
CA ASN A 235 -9.84 6.00 6.41
C ASN A 235 -11.00 5.82 5.42
N ILE A 236 -12.08 5.14 5.84
CA ILE A 236 -13.24 4.89 4.97
C ILE A 236 -13.85 6.19 4.42
N ARG A 237 -13.84 7.27 5.20
CA ARG A 237 -14.42 8.56 4.79
C ARG A 237 -13.62 9.22 3.66
N ILE A 238 -12.30 9.01 3.60
CA ILE A 238 -11.46 9.47 2.48
C ILE A 238 -11.81 8.68 1.23
N ILE A 239 -11.95 7.35 1.35
CA ILE A 239 -12.34 6.46 0.24
C ILE A 239 -13.69 6.88 -0.32
N GLN A 240 -14.70 7.05 0.54
CA GLN A 240 -16.04 7.49 0.16
C GLN A 240 -16.02 8.85 -0.55
N ALA A 241 -15.29 9.83 0.00
CA ALA A 241 -15.21 11.17 -0.59
C ALA A 241 -14.48 11.17 -1.95
N ALA A 242 -13.46 10.34 -2.12
CA ALA A 242 -12.76 10.18 -3.39
C ALA A 242 -13.66 9.50 -4.43
N CYS A 243 -14.32 8.40 -4.09
CA CYS A 243 -15.26 7.70 -4.97
C CYS A 243 -16.38 8.62 -5.42
N GLN A 244 -17.01 9.36 -4.48
CA GLN A 244 -18.06 10.32 -4.81
C GLN A 244 -17.60 11.37 -5.83
N ARG A 245 -16.40 11.93 -5.67
CA ARG A 245 -15.87 12.97 -6.57
C ARG A 245 -15.46 12.42 -7.93
N LEU A 246 -14.98 11.18 -7.97
CA LEU A 246 -14.61 10.48 -9.20
C LEU A 246 -15.82 9.86 -9.93
N ASN A 247 -17.02 9.97 -9.35
CA ASN A 247 -18.24 9.32 -9.84
C ASN A 247 -18.08 7.79 -9.96
N ILE A 248 -17.46 7.18 -8.92
CA ILE A 248 -17.27 5.73 -8.81
C ILE A 248 -18.17 5.22 -7.68
N GLU A 249 -18.99 4.22 -7.96
CA GLU A 249 -19.83 3.58 -6.92
C GLU A 249 -18.97 2.85 -5.88
N MET A 250 -19.40 2.89 -4.61
CA MET A 250 -18.62 2.32 -3.51
C MET A 250 -18.47 0.80 -3.55
N ASP A 251 -19.34 0.08 -4.22
CA ASP A 251 -19.24 -1.36 -4.46
C ASP A 251 -18.05 -1.72 -5.35
N ARG A 252 -17.57 -0.78 -6.18
CA ARG A 252 -16.35 -0.91 -7.00
C ARG A 252 -15.08 -0.57 -6.20
N ALA A 253 -15.19 0.01 -5.01
CA ALA A 253 -14.04 0.23 -4.13
C ALA A 253 -13.69 -1.06 -3.37
N VAL A 254 -12.40 -1.37 -3.35
CA VAL A 254 -11.89 -2.45 -2.49
C VAL A 254 -11.64 -1.85 -1.11
N VAL A 255 -12.37 -2.36 -0.12
CA VAL A 255 -12.30 -1.91 1.27
C VAL A 255 -11.90 -3.08 2.15
N VAL A 256 -10.73 -2.99 2.79
CA VAL A 256 -10.19 -3.98 3.73
C VAL A 256 -9.74 -3.35 5.04
N ILE A 257 -9.96 -2.04 5.16
CA ILE A 257 -9.57 -1.27 6.35
C ILE A 257 -10.29 -1.76 7.61
N ASP A 258 -11.48 -2.30 7.46
CA ASP A 258 -12.27 -2.83 8.59
C ASP A 258 -11.57 -3.97 9.31
N ARG A 259 -10.78 -4.80 8.60
CA ARG A 259 -10.08 -5.98 9.11
C ARG A 259 -8.59 -5.77 9.38
N TYR A 260 -7.95 -4.86 8.61
CA TYR A 260 -6.50 -4.69 8.68
C TYR A 260 -6.06 -3.35 9.26
N GLY A 261 -6.98 -2.37 9.42
CA GLY A 261 -6.60 -1.02 9.79
C GLY A 261 -5.77 -0.31 8.70
N ASN A 262 -5.06 0.74 9.10
CA ASN A 262 -4.16 1.45 8.20
C ASN A 262 -2.74 0.84 8.28
N THR A 263 -2.39 0.02 7.31
CA THR A 263 -1.07 -0.62 7.14
C THR A 263 -0.13 0.17 6.21
N SER A 264 -0.36 1.47 6.01
CA SER A 264 0.48 2.36 5.20
C SER A 264 0.80 1.79 3.80
N SER A 265 2.09 1.60 3.46
CA SER A 265 2.54 1.10 2.16
C SER A 265 2.04 -0.32 1.83
N ALA A 266 1.71 -1.14 2.82
CA ALA A 266 1.17 -2.48 2.62
C ALA A 266 -0.32 -2.48 2.21
N SER A 267 -1.05 -1.38 2.40
CA SER A 267 -2.51 -1.35 2.28
C SER A 267 -3.03 -1.60 0.86
N ILE A 268 -2.39 -1.04 -0.17
CA ILE A 268 -2.78 -1.25 -1.57
C ILE A 268 -2.55 -2.71 -1.99
N PRO A 269 -1.37 -3.32 -1.79
CA PRO A 269 -1.17 -4.71 -2.17
C PRO A 269 -2.02 -5.68 -1.34
N LEU A 270 -2.31 -5.42 -0.06
CA LEU A 270 -3.28 -6.19 0.74
C LEU A 270 -4.68 -6.13 0.12
N ALA A 271 -5.14 -4.93 -0.23
CA ALA A 271 -6.45 -4.74 -0.84
C ALA A 271 -6.55 -5.40 -2.23
N PHE A 272 -5.50 -5.31 -3.05
CA PHE A 272 -5.49 -5.96 -4.37
C PHE A 272 -5.52 -7.49 -4.25
N ALA A 273 -4.73 -8.06 -3.35
CA ALA A 273 -4.73 -9.50 -3.12
C ALA A 273 -6.09 -10.00 -2.60
N ASP A 274 -6.74 -9.23 -1.71
CA ASP A 274 -8.09 -9.53 -1.24
C ASP A 274 -9.12 -9.51 -2.39
N ALA A 275 -9.04 -8.51 -3.27
CA ALA A 275 -9.94 -8.44 -4.44
C ALA A 275 -9.77 -9.66 -5.36
N ARG A 276 -8.53 -10.13 -5.57
CA ARG A 276 -8.24 -11.36 -6.33
C ARG A 276 -8.81 -12.60 -5.62
N ALA A 277 -8.54 -12.74 -4.34
CA ALA A 277 -9.01 -13.90 -3.56
C ALA A 277 -10.55 -14.02 -3.51
N ASN A 278 -11.26 -12.89 -3.65
CA ASN A 278 -12.72 -12.82 -3.67
C ASN A 278 -13.31 -12.74 -5.09
N ASP A 279 -12.53 -13.09 -6.13
CA ASP A 279 -12.96 -13.13 -7.54
C ASP A 279 -13.55 -11.80 -8.04
N ARG A 280 -12.97 -10.68 -7.58
CA ARG A 280 -13.38 -9.34 -8.00
C ARG A 280 -12.49 -8.75 -9.11
N VAL A 281 -11.44 -9.45 -9.52
CA VAL A 281 -10.49 -9.04 -10.56
C VAL A 281 -10.42 -10.11 -11.62
N HIS A 282 -10.79 -9.77 -12.86
CA HIS A 282 -10.78 -10.67 -13.99
C HIS A 282 -9.86 -10.19 -15.10
N LYS A 283 -9.39 -11.11 -15.93
CA LYS A 283 -8.55 -10.77 -17.08
C LYS A 283 -9.21 -9.72 -17.97
N GLY A 284 -8.49 -8.64 -18.23
CA GLY A 284 -8.95 -7.51 -19.02
C GLY A 284 -9.53 -6.36 -18.23
N ASP A 285 -9.78 -6.55 -16.92
CA ASP A 285 -10.30 -5.52 -16.03
C ASP A 285 -9.34 -4.33 -15.88
N TYR A 286 -9.90 -3.13 -15.85
CA TYR A 286 -9.17 -1.93 -15.47
C TYR A 286 -9.32 -1.68 -13.96
N ALA A 287 -8.20 -1.49 -13.28
CA ALA A 287 -8.17 -1.10 -11.88
C ALA A 287 -7.39 0.19 -11.69
N LEU A 288 -7.94 1.10 -10.88
CA LEU A 288 -7.26 2.32 -10.44
C LEU A 288 -6.65 2.07 -9.06
N LEU A 289 -5.32 2.02 -8.99
CA LEU A 289 -4.59 2.01 -7.73
C LEU A 289 -4.27 3.45 -7.36
N THR A 290 -4.61 3.89 -6.15
CA THR A 290 -4.38 5.28 -5.73
C THR A 290 -4.08 5.40 -4.25
N GLY A 291 -3.16 6.30 -3.89
CA GLY A 291 -2.78 6.52 -2.51
C GLY A 291 -2.09 7.86 -2.29
N PHE A 292 -2.03 8.23 -1.03
CA PHE A 292 -1.31 9.38 -0.53
C PHE A 292 -0.60 8.99 0.77
N GLY A 293 0.39 9.76 1.17
CA GLY A 293 1.15 9.54 2.39
C GLY A 293 1.70 10.84 2.98
N ALA A 294 2.38 10.71 4.11
CA ALA A 294 3.11 11.81 4.70
C ALA A 294 4.09 12.44 3.70
N GLY A 295 4.34 13.73 3.88
CA GLY A 295 5.23 14.49 3.03
C GLY A 295 4.64 15.81 2.50
N MET A 296 3.49 15.98 1.86
CA MET A 296 2.66 14.91 1.31
C MET A 296 3.28 14.25 0.10
N THR A 297 3.05 12.96 -0.04
CA THR A 297 3.31 12.22 -1.27
C THR A 297 2.00 11.63 -1.79
N TRP A 298 1.89 11.40 -3.11
CA TRP A 298 0.73 10.71 -3.70
C TRP A 298 1.12 9.94 -4.95
N ALA A 299 0.30 8.97 -5.28
CA ALA A 299 0.44 8.19 -6.49
C ALA A 299 -0.90 7.67 -6.97
N SER A 300 -1.09 7.64 -8.29
CA SER A 300 -2.21 6.96 -8.93
C SER A 300 -1.73 6.25 -10.20
N ALA A 301 -2.21 5.04 -10.42
CA ALA A 301 -1.92 4.27 -11.62
C ALA A 301 -3.17 3.56 -12.11
N VAL A 302 -3.36 3.54 -13.42
CA VAL A 302 -4.34 2.67 -14.05
C VAL A 302 -3.61 1.42 -14.54
N ILE A 303 -4.09 0.27 -14.10
CA ILE A 303 -3.61 -1.02 -14.60
C ILE A 303 -4.72 -1.74 -15.36
N ARG A 304 -4.32 -2.57 -16.34
CA ARG A 304 -5.15 -3.56 -17.00
C ARG A 304 -4.69 -4.94 -16.58
N TRP A 305 -5.53 -5.67 -15.89
CA TRP A 305 -5.16 -6.99 -15.40
C TRP A 305 -5.05 -8.01 -16.55
N SER A 306 -3.90 -8.65 -16.70
CA SER A 306 -3.62 -9.56 -17.82
C SER A 306 -3.62 -11.05 -17.46
N LYS A 307 -3.63 -11.39 -16.16
CA LYS A 307 -3.54 -12.78 -15.65
C LYS A 307 -4.91 -13.43 -15.42
#